data_9f4a91386969cda3c3d6d4c3265d7969
#
_entry.id   9f4a91386969cda3c3d6d4c3265d7969
#
_cell.length_a   1.000
_cell.length_b   1.000
_cell.length_c   1.000
_cell.angle_alpha   90.00
_cell.angle_beta   90.00
_cell.angle_gamma   90.00
#
_symmetry.space_group_name_H-M   'P 1'
#
loop_
_entity.id
_entity.type
_entity.pdbx_description
1 polymer ?
#
loop_
_entity_poly.entity_id
_entity_poly.type
_entity_poly.pdbx_seq_one_letter_code
_entity_poly.pdbx_strand_id
1 'polypeptide(L)'
;MAIRWRRGDMSGRKLPLAGEQCYGLAMTAAPSTKVDTSVTETRSPAIASALSTLETEAAGLAALIAAVGNGLGEAFEAAVATILGAKGRVIVTGMGKSGHVARKIAATLASTGTPAHYVHPAEASHGDLGMVAPEDVIIGLSWSGETAELRDIVDYALRFDVPLIAITSNRESALARAARVVLALPLSPEACPLGLAPTTSTLMQLAMGDALAVALLESRGFTAKDFRTFHPGGKLGANLKFVRDVMRAGEALPLARSGALMGEVLVEMSAKGLGCVAVLDGDGRLAGIVTDGDLRRHMANDLPSRPVDAIMSRSPKTIRPDQMVSEALRLLNTAKITALMVVEDGRPVGAIHIHDLLHVGVA
;
A
#
# COMPACT_ATOMS: atom_id res chain seq x y z
N MET A 1 18.83 -6.74 -32.12
CA MET A 1 18.87 -8.09 -31.49
C MET A 1 17.45 -8.39 -31.07
N ALA A 2 16.71 -9.15 -31.89
CA ALA A 2 15.26 -9.33 -31.74
C ALA A 2 14.98 -10.54 -30.84
N ILE A 3 14.32 -10.33 -29.71
CA ILE A 3 13.86 -11.41 -28.85
C ILE A 3 12.49 -11.88 -29.34
N ARG A 4 12.46 -13.08 -29.85
CA ARG A 4 11.28 -13.79 -30.34
C ARG A 4 10.56 -14.43 -29.15
N TRP A 5 9.35 -13.99 -28.85
CA TRP A 5 8.46 -14.68 -27.89
C TRP A 5 7.83 -15.91 -28.57
N ARG A 6 8.06 -17.09 -28.03
CA ARG A 6 7.36 -18.32 -28.38
C ARG A 6 5.98 -18.31 -27.77
N ARG A 7 4.95 -18.54 -28.61
CA ARG A 7 3.59 -18.88 -28.14
C ARG A 7 3.66 -20.23 -27.45
N GLY A 8 3.40 -20.24 -26.14
CA GLY A 8 3.19 -21.43 -25.34
C GLY A 8 1.70 -21.73 -25.26
N ASP A 9 1.39 -22.98 -25.52
CA ASP A 9 0.10 -23.64 -25.49
C ASP A 9 -0.64 -23.43 -24.15
N MET A 10 -1.83 -22.84 -24.21
CA MET A 10 -2.74 -22.62 -23.08
C MET A 10 -3.80 -23.72 -23.03
N SER A 11 -3.41 -24.94 -22.74
CA SER A 11 -4.36 -26.00 -22.37
C SER A 11 -4.14 -26.42 -20.92
N GLY A 12 -5.07 -26.03 -20.05
CA GLY A 12 -5.47 -26.80 -18.87
C GLY A 12 -4.50 -26.87 -17.70
N ARG A 13 -4.22 -25.75 -16.99
CA ARG A 13 -3.81 -25.82 -15.56
C ARG A 13 -4.69 -24.94 -14.71
N LYS A 14 -5.57 -25.60 -13.94
CA LYS A 14 -6.23 -24.98 -12.78
C LYS A 14 -5.16 -24.56 -11.80
N LEU A 15 -5.04 -23.25 -11.55
CA LEU A 15 -4.26 -22.73 -10.44
C LEU A 15 -4.90 -23.20 -9.13
N PRO A 16 -4.13 -23.68 -8.15
CA PRO A 16 -4.65 -23.96 -6.82
C PRO A 16 -5.02 -22.62 -6.16
N LEU A 17 -6.25 -22.54 -5.70
CA LEU A 17 -6.72 -21.49 -4.80
C LEU A 17 -5.80 -21.49 -3.57
N ALA A 18 -5.01 -20.46 -3.42
CA ALA A 18 -4.23 -20.22 -2.20
C ALA A 18 -5.20 -20.02 -1.05
N GLY A 19 -4.95 -20.77 0.03
CA GLY A 19 -5.84 -20.94 1.15
C GLY A 19 -6.33 -19.65 1.78
N GLU A 20 -7.57 -19.73 2.19
CA GLU A 20 -8.25 -18.86 3.14
C GLU A 20 -7.41 -18.67 4.41
N GLN A 21 -6.76 -17.53 4.55
CA GLN A 21 -6.42 -17.01 5.88
C GLN A 21 -7.50 -15.99 6.26
N CYS A 22 -8.66 -16.52 6.62
CA CYS A 22 -9.64 -15.79 7.40
C CYS A 22 -9.00 -15.38 8.73
N TYR A 23 -8.88 -14.07 8.96
CA TYR A 23 -8.64 -13.53 10.29
C TYR A 23 -9.88 -13.86 11.14
N GLY A 24 -9.83 -14.98 11.85
CA GLY A 24 -10.81 -15.36 12.84
C GLY A 24 -10.68 -14.45 14.06
N LEU A 25 -11.41 -13.34 14.07
CA LEU A 25 -11.82 -12.71 15.31
C LEU A 25 -12.82 -13.66 15.96
N ALA A 26 -12.39 -14.38 17.00
CA ALA A 26 -13.27 -15.16 17.85
C ALA A 26 -14.27 -14.19 18.52
N MET A 27 -15.44 -14.09 17.92
CA MET A 27 -16.60 -13.49 18.61
C MET A 27 -17.03 -14.46 19.71
N THR A 28 -16.65 -14.16 20.96
CA THR A 28 -17.28 -14.76 22.13
C THR A 28 -18.76 -14.37 22.09
N ALA A 29 -19.61 -15.37 22.01
CA ALA A 29 -21.07 -15.19 22.07
C ALA A 29 -21.44 -14.46 23.36
N ALA A 30 -21.93 -13.24 23.23
CA ALA A 30 -22.57 -12.53 24.31
C ALA A 30 -23.93 -13.20 24.61
N PRO A 31 -24.39 -13.21 25.87
CA PRO A 31 -25.67 -13.81 26.19
C PRO A 31 -26.81 -13.09 25.48
N SER A 32 -27.72 -13.86 24.88
CA SER A 32 -28.90 -13.34 24.19
C SER A 32 -29.84 -12.66 25.18
N THR A 33 -29.66 -11.37 25.38
CA THR A 33 -30.72 -10.52 25.91
C THR A 33 -31.73 -10.33 24.80
N LYS A 34 -32.95 -10.78 25.00
CA LYS A 34 -34.10 -10.47 24.15
C LYS A 34 -34.19 -8.94 24.09
N VAL A 35 -33.76 -8.37 22.97
CA VAL A 35 -34.00 -6.95 22.69
C VAL A 35 -35.48 -6.83 22.38
N ASP A 36 -36.19 -6.11 23.23
CA ASP A 36 -37.55 -5.68 23.02
C ASP A 36 -37.62 -4.79 21.77
N THR A 37 -38.19 -5.30 20.70
CA THR A 37 -38.21 -4.66 19.36
C THR A 37 -39.33 -3.62 19.22
N SER A 38 -39.75 -2.96 20.29
CA SER A 38 -40.84 -1.98 20.27
C SER A 38 -40.42 -0.51 20.44
N VAL A 39 -39.12 -0.16 20.35
CA VAL A 39 -38.69 1.24 20.29
C VAL A 39 -38.35 1.58 18.85
N THR A 40 -39.30 2.13 18.11
CA THR A 40 -39.05 2.92 16.91
C THR A 40 -38.27 4.17 17.35
N GLU A 41 -36.95 4.05 17.50
CA GLU A 41 -36.08 5.23 17.64
C GLU A 41 -36.26 6.07 16.38
N THR A 42 -37.00 7.19 16.54
CA THR A 42 -37.10 8.23 15.50
C THR A 42 -35.69 8.79 15.31
N ARG A 43 -34.98 8.30 14.29
CA ARG A 43 -33.67 8.80 13.91
C ARG A 43 -33.74 10.31 13.69
N SER A 44 -32.75 11.04 14.17
CA SER A 44 -32.69 12.49 13.92
C SER A 44 -32.67 12.76 12.41
N PRO A 45 -33.23 13.88 11.92
CA PRO A 45 -33.23 14.22 10.50
C PRO A 45 -31.84 14.21 9.88
N ALA A 46 -30.80 14.58 10.64
CA ALA A 46 -29.41 14.55 10.18
C ALA A 46 -28.91 13.10 9.93
N ILE A 47 -29.24 12.17 10.83
CA ILE A 47 -28.89 10.76 10.66
C ILE A 47 -29.64 10.15 9.48
N ALA A 48 -30.94 10.45 9.33
CA ALA A 48 -31.72 9.99 8.20
C ALA A 48 -31.14 10.49 6.86
N SER A 49 -30.77 11.77 6.78
CA SER A 49 -30.11 12.36 5.61
C SER A 49 -28.76 11.70 5.31
N ALA A 50 -27.92 11.47 6.33
CA ALA A 50 -26.62 10.80 6.14
C ALA A 50 -26.78 9.39 5.59
N LEU A 51 -27.71 8.61 6.14
CA LEU A 51 -27.99 7.25 5.68
C LEU A 51 -28.48 7.23 4.23
N SER A 52 -29.45 8.09 3.90
CA SER A 52 -29.97 8.20 2.52
C SER A 52 -28.86 8.58 1.52
N THR A 53 -27.95 9.48 1.90
CA THR A 53 -26.78 9.84 1.07
C THR A 53 -25.89 8.63 0.83
N LEU A 54 -25.49 7.93 1.90
CA LEU A 54 -24.60 6.77 1.79
C LEU A 54 -25.24 5.61 1.04
N GLU A 55 -26.54 5.37 1.22
CA GLU A 55 -27.29 4.35 0.49
C GLU A 55 -27.36 4.66 -1.02
N THR A 56 -27.58 5.92 -1.38
CA THR A 56 -27.60 6.34 -2.79
C THR A 56 -26.22 6.20 -3.44
N GLU A 57 -25.17 6.60 -2.76
CA GLU A 57 -23.78 6.44 -3.23
C GLU A 57 -23.37 4.99 -3.34
N ALA A 58 -23.75 4.14 -2.36
CA ALA A 58 -23.52 2.70 -2.41
C ALA A 58 -24.24 2.02 -3.58
N ALA A 59 -25.47 2.45 -3.89
CA ALA A 59 -26.20 1.96 -5.05
C ALA A 59 -25.50 2.34 -6.38
N GLY A 60 -24.93 3.55 -6.48
CA GLY A 60 -24.10 3.96 -7.61
C GLY A 60 -22.86 3.09 -7.79
N LEU A 61 -22.16 2.77 -6.70
CA LEU A 61 -21.02 1.85 -6.75
C LEU A 61 -21.43 0.43 -7.14
N ALA A 62 -22.57 -0.07 -6.64
CA ALA A 62 -23.09 -1.37 -7.03
C ALA A 62 -23.42 -1.42 -8.53
N ALA A 63 -24.01 -0.35 -9.07
CA ALA A 63 -24.25 -0.24 -10.51
C ALA A 63 -22.94 -0.23 -11.32
N LEU A 64 -21.91 0.44 -10.82
CA LEU A 64 -20.59 0.45 -11.46
C LEU A 64 -19.95 -0.94 -11.47
N ILE A 65 -20.01 -1.69 -10.36
CA ILE A 65 -19.52 -3.07 -10.27
C ILE A 65 -20.22 -3.96 -11.30
N ALA A 66 -21.56 -3.85 -11.37
CA ALA A 66 -22.34 -4.61 -12.34
C ALA A 66 -21.98 -4.25 -13.79
N ALA A 67 -21.74 -2.97 -14.09
CA ALA A 67 -21.34 -2.50 -15.41
C ALA A 67 -19.97 -3.06 -15.82
N VAL A 68 -18.99 -3.09 -14.93
CA VAL A 68 -17.67 -3.68 -15.18
C VAL A 68 -17.80 -5.18 -15.52
N GLY A 69 -18.70 -5.90 -14.85
CA GLY A 69 -19.00 -7.30 -15.18
C GLY A 69 -19.76 -7.51 -16.50
N ASN A 70 -20.37 -6.45 -17.07
CA ASN A 70 -21.29 -6.53 -18.22
C ASN A 70 -21.00 -5.50 -19.31
N GLY A 71 -19.84 -5.56 -19.94
CA GLY A 71 -19.51 -4.77 -21.13
C GLY A 71 -18.63 -3.54 -20.89
N LEU A 72 -18.59 -2.92 -19.70
CA LEU A 72 -17.60 -1.91 -19.37
C LEU A 72 -16.22 -2.55 -19.18
N GLY A 73 -16.15 -3.85 -18.85
CA GLY A 73 -14.91 -4.60 -18.65
C GLY A 73 -13.97 -4.55 -19.84
N GLU A 74 -14.48 -4.75 -21.06
CA GLU A 74 -13.66 -4.68 -22.30
C GLU A 74 -13.03 -3.28 -22.48
N ALA A 75 -13.79 -2.22 -22.23
CA ALA A 75 -13.28 -0.86 -22.29
C ALA A 75 -12.27 -0.59 -21.16
N PHE A 76 -12.47 -1.18 -19.99
CA PHE A 76 -11.54 -1.08 -18.88
C PHE A 76 -10.19 -1.77 -19.22
N GLU A 77 -10.22 -2.98 -19.77
CA GLU A 77 -9.03 -3.70 -20.23
C GLU A 77 -8.30 -2.91 -21.34
N ALA A 78 -9.05 -2.33 -22.29
CA ALA A 78 -8.49 -1.47 -23.31
C ALA A 78 -7.82 -0.21 -22.76
N ALA A 79 -8.41 0.40 -21.71
CA ALA A 79 -7.82 1.54 -21.01
C ALA A 79 -6.51 1.15 -20.32
N VAL A 80 -6.50 0.03 -19.58
CA VAL A 80 -5.29 -0.50 -18.94
C VAL A 80 -4.20 -0.79 -19.97
N ALA A 81 -4.54 -1.47 -21.07
CA ALA A 81 -3.60 -1.78 -22.16
C ALA A 81 -3.04 -0.51 -22.81
N THR A 82 -3.88 0.50 -23.05
CA THR A 82 -3.46 1.79 -23.61
C THR A 82 -2.43 2.48 -22.70
N ILE A 83 -2.66 2.51 -21.38
CA ILE A 83 -1.74 3.13 -20.43
C ILE A 83 -0.45 2.31 -20.26
N LEU A 84 -0.53 0.98 -20.26
CA LEU A 84 0.66 0.13 -20.18
C LEU A 84 1.54 0.23 -21.44
N GLY A 85 0.93 0.45 -22.60
CA GLY A 85 1.62 0.61 -23.89
C GLY A 85 2.25 1.99 -24.10
N ALA A 86 1.88 2.99 -23.30
CA ALA A 86 2.41 4.34 -23.39
C ALA A 86 3.89 4.40 -22.96
N LYS A 87 4.67 5.19 -23.69
CA LYS A 87 6.09 5.48 -23.35
C LYS A 87 6.22 6.71 -22.47
N GLY A 88 5.20 7.57 -22.47
CA GLY A 88 5.12 8.80 -21.71
C GLY A 88 4.39 8.62 -20.38
N ARG A 89 3.69 9.66 -19.97
CA ARG A 89 2.98 9.78 -18.70
C ARG A 89 1.48 9.74 -18.91
N VAL A 90 0.73 9.60 -17.82
CA VAL A 90 -0.72 9.77 -17.83
C VAL A 90 -1.05 11.22 -17.44
N ILE A 91 -1.66 11.94 -18.35
CA ILE A 91 -2.19 13.29 -18.11
C ILE A 91 -3.65 13.14 -17.69
N VAL A 92 -3.99 13.53 -16.47
CA VAL A 92 -5.38 13.46 -16.00
C VAL A 92 -5.96 14.87 -15.98
N THR A 93 -7.16 15.05 -16.53
CA THR A 93 -7.80 16.35 -16.64
C THR A 93 -9.29 16.28 -16.32
N GLY A 94 -9.86 17.41 -15.91
CA GLY A 94 -11.28 17.55 -15.58
C GLY A 94 -11.54 18.90 -14.92
N MET A 95 -12.80 19.38 -14.96
CA MET A 95 -13.19 20.68 -14.42
C MET A 95 -14.00 20.54 -13.13
N GLY A 96 -13.89 21.49 -12.24
CA GLY A 96 -14.67 21.56 -10.99
C GLY A 96 -14.46 20.34 -10.09
N LYS A 97 -15.54 19.69 -9.65
CA LYS A 97 -15.46 18.50 -8.78
C LYS A 97 -14.80 17.31 -9.49
N SER A 98 -15.06 17.10 -10.78
CA SER A 98 -14.33 16.12 -11.59
C SER A 98 -12.83 16.45 -11.68
N GLY A 99 -12.44 17.71 -11.67
CA GLY A 99 -11.04 18.14 -11.60
C GLY A 99 -10.36 17.80 -10.28
N HIS A 100 -11.05 17.92 -9.15
CA HIS A 100 -10.52 17.46 -7.85
C HIS A 100 -10.34 15.94 -7.81
N VAL A 101 -11.30 15.19 -8.38
CA VAL A 101 -11.20 13.75 -8.55
C VAL A 101 -10.01 13.39 -9.45
N ALA A 102 -9.86 14.09 -10.58
CA ALA A 102 -8.75 13.91 -11.52
C ALA A 102 -7.38 14.14 -10.85
N ARG A 103 -7.24 15.15 -10.00
CA ARG A 103 -6.02 15.38 -9.20
C ARG A 103 -5.72 14.19 -8.27
N LYS A 104 -6.75 13.65 -7.60
CA LYS A 104 -6.59 12.47 -6.74
C LYS A 104 -6.17 11.25 -7.55
N ILE A 105 -6.77 11.01 -8.70
CA ILE A 105 -6.43 9.90 -9.59
C ILE A 105 -4.98 10.02 -10.07
N ALA A 106 -4.56 11.20 -10.52
CA ALA A 106 -3.16 11.44 -10.94
C ALA A 106 -2.18 11.15 -9.79
N ALA A 107 -2.48 11.60 -8.57
CA ALA A 107 -1.65 11.34 -7.40
C ALA A 107 -1.60 9.84 -7.05
N THR A 108 -2.73 9.12 -7.16
CA THR A 108 -2.79 7.67 -6.92
C THR A 108 -1.95 6.92 -7.95
N LEU A 109 -2.11 7.20 -9.24
CA LEU A 109 -1.32 6.61 -10.32
C LEU A 109 0.18 6.81 -10.10
N ALA A 110 0.60 8.05 -9.82
CA ALA A 110 2.01 8.37 -9.57
C ALA A 110 2.57 7.61 -8.36
N SER A 111 1.80 7.52 -7.28
CA SER A 111 2.21 6.83 -6.06
C SER A 111 2.21 5.30 -6.17
N THR A 112 1.53 4.75 -7.18
CA THR A 112 1.44 3.31 -7.46
C THR A 112 2.25 2.87 -8.68
N GLY A 113 3.21 3.69 -9.12
CA GLY A 113 4.21 3.31 -10.13
C GLY A 113 3.83 3.64 -11.58
N THR A 114 2.73 4.36 -11.81
CA THR A 114 2.38 4.90 -13.13
C THR A 114 2.62 6.41 -13.13
N PRO A 115 3.66 6.93 -13.83
CA PRO A 115 3.92 8.36 -13.88
C PRO A 115 2.71 9.13 -14.38
N ALA A 116 2.18 10.03 -13.57
CA ALA A 116 0.98 10.79 -13.89
C ALA A 116 1.01 12.19 -13.28
N HIS A 117 0.33 13.14 -13.91
CA HIS A 117 0.05 14.44 -13.33
C HIS A 117 -1.26 15.01 -13.85
N TYR A 118 -1.76 16.00 -13.14
CA TYR A 118 -2.99 16.68 -13.47
C TYR A 118 -2.70 17.95 -14.27
N VAL A 119 -3.45 18.15 -15.36
CA VAL A 119 -3.47 19.41 -16.13
C VAL A 119 -4.86 20.02 -16.01
N HIS A 120 -4.94 21.25 -15.55
CA HIS A 120 -6.21 21.98 -15.44
C HIS A 120 -6.68 22.43 -16.83
N PRO A 121 -7.94 22.13 -17.24
CA PRO A 121 -8.40 22.45 -18.59
C PRO A 121 -8.29 23.93 -18.96
N ALA A 122 -8.62 24.85 -18.06
CA ALA A 122 -8.48 26.27 -18.32
C ALA A 122 -7.03 26.72 -18.49
N GLU A 123 -6.10 26.17 -17.70
CA GLU A 123 -4.67 26.48 -17.85
C GLU A 123 -4.09 25.85 -19.13
N ALA A 124 -4.64 24.70 -19.56
CA ALA A 124 -4.28 24.09 -20.85
C ALA A 124 -4.46 25.08 -22.00
N SER A 125 -5.57 25.81 -22.03
CA SER A 125 -5.84 26.84 -23.03
C SER A 125 -4.89 28.06 -22.97
N HIS A 126 -4.11 28.19 -21.88
CA HIS A 126 -3.17 29.29 -21.66
C HIS A 126 -1.70 28.87 -21.65
N GLY A 127 -1.38 27.67 -22.16
CA GLY A 127 -0.01 27.23 -22.37
C GLY A 127 0.34 25.88 -21.77
N ASP A 128 -0.43 25.36 -20.79
CA ASP A 128 -0.13 24.08 -20.13
C ASP A 128 -0.33 22.86 -21.05
N LEU A 129 -0.90 23.05 -22.28
CA LEU A 129 -0.82 22.02 -23.33
C LEU A 129 0.63 21.64 -23.67
N GLY A 130 1.58 22.53 -23.44
CA GLY A 130 3.01 22.24 -23.56
C GLY A 130 3.53 21.19 -22.57
N MET A 131 2.75 20.82 -21.55
CA MET A 131 3.06 19.71 -20.63
C MET A 131 2.71 18.34 -21.19
N VAL A 132 1.94 18.29 -22.30
CA VAL A 132 1.48 17.03 -22.92
C VAL A 132 2.42 16.68 -24.07
N ALA A 133 3.07 15.51 -23.96
CA ALA A 133 3.93 14.96 -25.00
C ALA A 133 3.16 13.97 -25.90
N PRO A 134 3.62 13.74 -27.15
CA PRO A 134 2.98 12.78 -28.05
C PRO A 134 2.94 11.33 -27.52
N GLU A 135 3.87 10.97 -26.64
CA GLU A 135 3.99 9.65 -26.05
C GLU A 135 3.10 9.46 -24.81
N ASP A 136 2.41 10.52 -24.35
CA ASP A 136 1.54 10.50 -23.18
C ASP A 136 0.18 9.87 -23.51
N VAL A 137 -0.60 9.60 -22.45
CA VAL A 137 -2.03 9.22 -22.54
C VAL A 137 -2.83 10.22 -21.72
N ILE A 138 -3.92 10.73 -22.28
CA ILE A 138 -4.82 11.65 -21.58
C ILE A 138 -6.00 10.86 -21.02
N ILE A 139 -6.36 11.12 -19.75
CA ILE A 139 -7.61 10.69 -19.13
C ILE A 139 -8.47 11.93 -18.85
N GLY A 140 -9.56 12.08 -19.59
CA GLY A 140 -10.51 13.18 -19.44
C GLY A 140 -11.72 12.76 -18.56
N LEU A 141 -11.99 13.53 -17.50
CA LEU A 141 -13.13 13.32 -16.62
C LEU A 141 -14.18 14.40 -16.84
N SER A 142 -15.35 14.00 -17.28
CA SER A 142 -16.55 14.86 -17.36
C SER A 142 -17.80 14.00 -17.28
N TRP A 143 -18.65 14.22 -16.27
CA TRP A 143 -19.86 13.40 -16.12
C TRP A 143 -20.77 13.50 -17.34
N SER A 144 -21.08 14.73 -17.81
CA SER A 144 -21.85 14.95 -19.03
C SER A 144 -21.06 14.64 -20.31
N GLY A 145 -19.73 14.74 -20.25
CA GLY A 145 -18.86 14.70 -21.42
C GLY A 145 -18.90 15.95 -22.32
N GLU A 146 -19.65 16.98 -21.91
CA GLU A 146 -19.89 18.23 -22.67
C GLU A 146 -19.26 19.46 -22.00
N THR A 147 -18.30 19.27 -21.11
CA THR A 147 -17.59 20.36 -20.42
C THR A 147 -16.80 21.19 -21.43
N ALA A 148 -17.19 22.45 -21.63
CA ALA A 148 -16.62 23.29 -22.69
C ALA A 148 -15.12 23.56 -22.51
N GLU A 149 -14.64 23.64 -21.28
CA GLU A 149 -13.25 23.89 -20.92
C GLU A 149 -12.31 22.73 -21.34
N LEU A 150 -12.85 21.53 -21.56
CA LEU A 150 -12.04 20.39 -22.03
C LEU A 150 -11.76 20.44 -23.54
N ARG A 151 -12.39 21.35 -24.28
CA ARG A 151 -12.30 21.37 -25.75
C ARG A 151 -10.86 21.44 -26.23
N ASP A 152 -10.08 22.37 -25.73
CA ASP A 152 -8.73 22.62 -26.24
C ASP A 152 -7.78 21.42 -26.02
N ILE A 153 -7.92 20.75 -24.88
CA ILE A 153 -7.12 19.54 -24.61
C ILE A 153 -7.61 18.34 -25.44
N VAL A 154 -8.91 18.26 -25.74
CA VAL A 154 -9.48 17.23 -26.63
C VAL A 154 -9.02 17.47 -28.06
N ASP A 155 -9.10 18.73 -28.56
CA ASP A 155 -8.65 19.10 -29.90
C ASP A 155 -7.14 18.87 -30.06
N TYR A 156 -6.36 19.13 -29.02
CA TYR A 156 -4.94 18.83 -28.97
C TYR A 156 -4.67 17.32 -29.09
N ALA A 157 -5.40 16.50 -28.32
CA ALA A 157 -5.28 15.05 -28.38
C ALA A 157 -5.56 14.51 -29.77
N LEU A 158 -6.63 14.98 -30.42
CA LEU A 158 -6.98 14.60 -31.80
C LEU A 158 -5.91 15.04 -32.80
N ARG A 159 -5.44 16.28 -32.68
CA ARG A 159 -4.46 16.86 -33.64
C ARG A 159 -3.10 16.15 -33.61
N PHE A 160 -2.65 15.71 -32.45
CA PHE A 160 -1.32 15.11 -32.25
C PHE A 160 -1.37 13.59 -32.05
N ASP A 161 -2.54 12.98 -32.26
CA ASP A 161 -2.80 11.54 -32.06
C ASP A 161 -2.40 11.03 -30.68
N VAL A 162 -2.59 11.87 -29.65
CA VAL A 162 -2.37 11.47 -28.25
C VAL A 162 -3.57 10.63 -27.79
N PRO A 163 -3.36 9.39 -27.33
CA PRO A 163 -4.47 8.55 -26.89
C PRO A 163 -5.30 9.21 -25.78
N LEU A 164 -6.61 9.35 -26.01
CA LEU A 164 -7.55 9.90 -25.05
C LEU A 164 -8.45 8.79 -24.50
N ILE A 165 -8.56 8.71 -23.18
CA ILE A 165 -9.49 7.86 -22.45
C ILE A 165 -10.53 8.78 -21.79
N ALA A 166 -11.81 8.56 -22.07
CA ALA A 166 -12.90 9.31 -21.47
C ALA A 166 -13.51 8.58 -20.28
N ILE A 167 -13.67 9.26 -19.14
CA ILE A 167 -14.51 8.82 -18.02
C ILE A 167 -15.74 9.70 -17.97
N THR A 168 -16.87 9.18 -18.44
CA THR A 168 -18.12 9.95 -18.62
C THR A 168 -19.34 9.05 -18.44
N SER A 169 -20.52 9.62 -18.18
CA SER A 169 -21.77 8.85 -18.20
C SER A 169 -22.46 8.83 -19.58
N ASN A 170 -22.00 9.67 -20.53
CA ASN A 170 -22.63 9.84 -21.83
C ASN A 170 -21.70 9.40 -22.97
N ARG A 171 -22.01 8.26 -23.60
CA ARG A 171 -21.26 7.71 -24.73
C ARG A 171 -21.31 8.57 -25.98
N GLU A 172 -22.37 9.39 -26.12
CA GLU A 172 -22.59 10.24 -27.28
C GLU A 172 -22.05 11.66 -27.09
N SER A 173 -21.36 11.93 -25.99
CA SER A 173 -20.78 13.24 -25.69
C SER A 173 -19.60 13.60 -26.58
N ALA A 174 -19.25 14.88 -26.65
CA ALA A 174 -18.09 15.38 -27.37
C ALA A 174 -16.79 14.71 -26.89
N LEU A 175 -16.62 14.58 -25.57
CA LEU A 175 -15.46 13.89 -24.97
C LEU A 175 -15.41 12.42 -25.37
N ALA A 176 -16.55 11.71 -25.34
CA ALA A 176 -16.61 10.29 -25.67
C ALA A 176 -16.31 10.04 -27.17
N ARG A 177 -16.87 10.87 -28.07
CA ARG A 177 -16.64 10.75 -29.52
C ARG A 177 -15.18 10.98 -29.93
N ALA A 178 -14.45 11.80 -29.16
CA ALA A 178 -13.04 12.08 -29.40
C ALA A 178 -12.11 11.03 -28.79
N ALA A 179 -12.61 10.25 -27.82
CA ALA A 179 -11.78 9.31 -27.07
C ALA A 179 -11.53 8.01 -27.85
N ARG A 180 -10.30 7.48 -27.71
CA ARG A 180 -9.94 6.13 -28.19
C ARG A 180 -10.62 5.05 -27.35
N VAL A 181 -10.80 5.30 -26.04
CA VAL A 181 -11.45 4.39 -25.11
C VAL A 181 -12.45 5.18 -24.26
N VAL A 182 -13.67 4.67 -24.12
CA VAL A 182 -14.73 5.30 -23.35
C VAL A 182 -15.11 4.42 -22.18
N LEU A 183 -14.75 4.85 -20.98
CA LEU A 183 -15.21 4.27 -19.71
C LEU A 183 -16.57 4.93 -19.37
N ALA A 184 -17.63 4.35 -19.95
CA ALA A 184 -18.99 4.88 -19.79
C ALA A 184 -19.59 4.39 -18.46
N LEU A 185 -19.60 5.25 -17.46
CA LEU A 185 -20.17 4.98 -16.15
C LEU A 185 -21.70 4.95 -16.23
N PRO A 186 -22.36 4.01 -15.51
CA PRO A 186 -23.82 3.94 -15.52
C PRO A 186 -24.44 5.20 -14.91
N LEU A 187 -25.54 5.66 -15.47
CA LEU A 187 -26.32 6.74 -14.90
C LEU A 187 -26.86 6.35 -13.54
N SER A 188 -26.59 7.15 -12.54
CA SER A 188 -27.04 6.97 -11.16
C SER A 188 -27.49 8.29 -10.58
N PRO A 189 -28.51 8.32 -9.71
CA PRO A 189 -28.98 9.56 -9.09
C PRO A 189 -27.91 10.15 -8.18
N GLU A 190 -27.85 11.47 -8.12
CA GLU A 190 -27.05 12.16 -7.11
C GLU A 190 -27.70 12.02 -5.74
N ALA A 191 -26.93 11.90 -4.68
CA ALA A 191 -27.43 11.85 -3.31
C ALA A 191 -27.95 13.23 -2.82
N CYS A 192 -27.62 14.28 -3.53
CA CYS A 192 -28.16 15.62 -3.27
C CYS A 192 -29.69 15.64 -3.51
N PRO A 193 -30.51 16.06 -2.55
CA PRO A 193 -31.97 16.10 -2.70
C PRO A 193 -32.46 16.94 -3.88
N LEU A 194 -31.66 17.91 -4.32
CA LEU A 194 -31.97 18.77 -5.47
C LEU A 194 -31.39 18.15 -6.78
N GLY A 195 -30.63 17.07 -6.73
CA GLY A 195 -29.95 16.47 -7.88
C GLY A 195 -28.86 17.36 -8.52
N LEU A 196 -28.47 18.46 -7.86
CA LEU A 196 -27.57 19.46 -8.44
C LEU A 196 -26.10 19.30 -8.00
N ALA A 197 -25.87 18.89 -6.75
CA ALA A 197 -24.52 18.74 -6.25
C ALA A 197 -23.96 17.36 -6.67
N PRO A 198 -22.85 17.32 -7.41
CA PRO A 198 -22.19 16.05 -7.75
C PRO A 198 -21.69 15.35 -6.48
N THR A 199 -22.21 14.16 -6.23
CA THR A 199 -21.92 13.26 -5.10
C THR A 199 -21.64 11.87 -5.65
N THR A 200 -22.66 11.08 -5.94
CA THR A 200 -22.57 9.74 -6.52
C THR A 200 -21.73 9.71 -7.79
N SER A 201 -21.94 10.65 -8.70
CA SER A 201 -21.18 10.75 -9.95
C SER A 201 -19.67 10.90 -9.70
N THR A 202 -19.28 11.74 -8.75
CA THR A 202 -17.87 11.97 -8.43
C THR A 202 -17.24 10.78 -7.68
N LEU A 203 -18.02 10.10 -6.83
CA LEU A 203 -17.59 8.88 -6.16
C LEU A 203 -17.33 7.75 -7.17
N MET A 204 -18.22 7.58 -8.16
CA MET A 204 -18.04 6.59 -9.22
C MET A 204 -16.83 6.90 -10.12
N GLN A 205 -16.59 8.17 -10.46
CA GLN A 205 -15.37 8.57 -11.18
C GLN A 205 -14.12 8.26 -10.39
N LEU A 206 -14.14 8.52 -9.08
CA LEU A 206 -13.03 8.22 -8.17
C LEU A 206 -12.76 6.71 -8.10
N ALA A 207 -13.81 5.91 -7.89
CA ALA A 207 -13.69 4.45 -7.81
C ALA A 207 -13.16 3.83 -9.12
N MET A 208 -13.59 4.34 -10.27
CA MET A 208 -13.05 3.93 -11.58
C MET A 208 -11.56 4.26 -11.71
N GLY A 209 -11.15 5.45 -11.29
CA GLY A 209 -9.75 5.86 -11.29
C GLY A 209 -8.87 5.02 -10.36
N ASP A 210 -9.38 4.66 -9.20
CA ASP A 210 -8.68 3.78 -8.26
C ASP A 210 -8.57 2.35 -8.82
N ALA A 211 -9.63 1.84 -9.46
CA ALA A 211 -9.60 0.55 -10.13
C ALA A 211 -8.53 0.51 -11.23
N LEU A 212 -8.41 1.57 -12.04
CA LEU A 212 -7.34 1.68 -13.05
C LEU A 212 -5.95 1.69 -12.39
N ALA A 213 -5.76 2.46 -11.34
CA ALA A 213 -4.48 2.55 -10.65
C ALA A 213 -4.04 1.21 -10.04
N VAL A 214 -4.98 0.47 -9.44
CA VAL A 214 -4.72 -0.87 -8.86
C VAL A 214 -4.43 -1.90 -9.95
N ALA A 215 -5.22 -1.94 -11.03
CA ALA A 215 -4.98 -2.85 -12.14
C ALA A 215 -3.61 -2.62 -12.81
N LEU A 216 -3.19 -1.36 -12.95
CA LEU A 216 -1.86 -0.99 -13.46
C LEU A 216 -0.74 -1.39 -12.50
N LEU A 217 -0.93 -1.18 -11.20
CA LEU A 217 -0.01 -1.60 -10.14
C LEU A 217 0.25 -3.12 -10.21
N GLU A 218 -0.83 -3.92 -10.28
CA GLU A 218 -0.76 -5.38 -10.38
C GLU A 218 -0.09 -5.82 -11.69
N SER A 219 -0.48 -5.22 -12.82
CA SER A 219 0.09 -5.52 -14.14
C SER A 219 1.59 -5.21 -14.25
N ARG A 220 2.08 -4.21 -13.51
CA ARG A 220 3.50 -3.84 -13.45
C ARG A 220 4.29 -4.68 -12.45
N GLY A 221 3.63 -5.52 -11.63
CA GLY A 221 4.27 -6.25 -10.54
C GLY A 221 4.86 -5.32 -9.48
N PHE A 222 4.21 -4.18 -9.23
CA PHE A 222 4.66 -3.17 -8.28
C PHE A 222 4.64 -3.71 -6.84
N THR A 223 5.79 -3.66 -6.18
CA THR A 223 6.00 -4.29 -4.87
C THR A 223 5.99 -3.27 -3.73
N ALA A 224 5.91 -3.76 -2.49
CA ALA A 224 6.09 -2.93 -1.30
C ALA A 224 7.46 -2.22 -1.27
N LYS A 225 8.48 -2.79 -1.92
CA LYS A 225 9.80 -2.16 -2.07
C LYS A 225 9.73 -0.93 -2.98
N ASP A 226 9.00 -1.04 -4.09
CA ASP A 226 8.80 0.07 -5.02
C ASP A 226 7.96 1.17 -4.37
N PHE A 227 6.90 0.78 -3.64
CA PHE A 227 6.06 1.71 -2.88
C PHE A 227 6.88 2.55 -1.88
N ARG A 228 7.85 1.95 -1.21
CA ARG A 228 8.78 2.65 -0.30
C ARG A 228 9.58 3.74 -1.01
N THR A 229 10.00 3.49 -2.25
CA THR A 229 10.79 4.45 -3.04
C THR A 229 10.02 5.75 -3.27
N PHE A 230 8.69 5.65 -3.47
CA PHE A 230 7.83 6.81 -3.68
C PHE A 230 7.28 7.42 -2.38
N HIS A 231 7.37 6.71 -1.25
CA HIS A 231 6.87 7.16 0.06
C HIS A 231 7.96 7.11 1.14
N PRO A 232 9.05 7.91 1.02
CA PRO A 232 10.18 7.84 1.95
C PRO A 232 9.85 8.37 3.35
N GLY A 233 8.78 9.15 3.50
CA GLY A 233 8.37 9.80 4.75
C GLY A 233 7.11 9.21 5.38
N GLY A 234 6.85 9.61 6.65
CA GLY A 234 5.66 9.24 7.41
C GLY A 234 5.64 7.79 7.94
N LYS A 235 4.60 7.46 8.72
CA LYS A 235 4.43 6.11 9.33
C LYS A 235 4.42 4.99 8.29
N LEU A 236 3.84 5.23 7.11
CA LEU A 236 3.76 4.24 6.05
C LEU A 236 5.15 3.90 5.49
N GLY A 237 5.97 4.92 5.20
CA GLY A 237 7.36 4.73 4.76
C GLY A 237 8.25 4.10 5.83
N ALA A 238 8.02 4.43 7.11
CA ALA A 238 8.73 3.84 8.23
C ALA A 238 8.46 2.32 8.33
N ASN A 239 7.21 1.89 8.22
CA ASN A 239 6.81 0.47 8.27
C ASN A 239 7.36 -0.36 7.09
N LEU A 240 7.72 0.29 5.99
CA LEU A 240 8.26 -0.34 4.80
C LEU A 240 9.79 -0.41 4.77
N LYS A 241 10.50 0.08 5.82
CA LYS A 241 11.95 -0.09 5.97
C LYS A 241 12.29 -1.57 6.20
N PHE A 242 13.45 -1.97 5.74
CA PHE A 242 14.01 -3.27 6.08
C PHE A 242 14.78 -3.19 7.40
N VAL A 243 14.92 -4.33 8.06
CA VAL A 243 15.71 -4.47 9.29
C VAL A 243 17.13 -3.94 9.11
N ARG A 244 17.78 -4.26 7.97
CA ARG A 244 19.14 -3.76 7.66
C ARG A 244 19.27 -2.23 7.59
N ASP A 245 18.16 -1.52 7.35
CA ASP A 245 18.17 -0.06 7.23
C ASP A 245 18.16 0.65 8.60
N VAL A 246 17.85 -0.10 9.67
CA VAL A 246 17.68 0.43 11.04
C VAL A 246 18.46 -0.34 12.11
N MET A 247 18.97 -1.52 11.79
CA MET A 247 19.73 -2.35 12.73
C MET A 247 21.05 -1.66 13.12
N ARG A 248 21.51 -1.91 14.33
CA ARG A 248 22.87 -1.64 14.75
C ARG A 248 23.78 -2.74 14.21
N ALA A 249 24.94 -2.39 13.69
CA ALA A 249 25.87 -3.32 13.04
C ALA A 249 27.33 -3.00 13.41
N GLY A 250 28.24 -3.90 13.03
CA GLY A 250 29.68 -3.73 13.26
C GLY A 250 30.03 -3.64 14.74
N GLU A 251 30.81 -2.63 15.11
CA GLU A 251 31.27 -2.43 16.49
C GLU A 251 30.14 -2.15 17.50
N ALA A 252 28.95 -1.78 17.04
CA ALA A 252 27.79 -1.58 17.92
C ALA A 252 27.11 -2.88 18.37
N LEU A 253 27.54 -4.04 17.81
CA LEU A 253 26.99 -5.34 18.20
C LEU A 253 27.56 -5.80 19.53
N PRO A 254 26.71 -6.20 20.51
CA PRO A 254 27.15 -6.83 21.74
C PRO A 254 27.44 -8.33 21.47
N LEU A 255 28.71 -8.68 21.40
CA LEU A 255 29.17 -10.02 21.08
C LEU A 255 30.07 -10.59 22.17
N ALA A 256 29.88 -11.87 22.49
CA ALA A 256 30.77 -12.66 23.34
C ALA A 256 31.06 -14.01 22.67
N ARG A 257 32.14 -14.65 23.05
CA ARG A 257 32.47 -16.01 22.59
C ARG A 257 32.01 -17.06 23.59
N SER A 258 31.64 -18.24 23.12
CA SER A 258 31.43 -19.42 23.95
C SER A 258 32.66 -19.64 24.84
N GLY A 259 32.43 -19.94 26.11
CA GLY A 259 33.49 -20.06 27.12
C GLY A 259 33.91 -18.76 27.82
N ALA A 260 33.48 -17.58 27.34
CA ALA A 260 33.76 -16.31 28.01
C ALA A 260 33.15 -16.27 29.44
N LEU A 261 33.80 -15.57 30.37
CA LEU A 261 33.26 -15.42 31.71
C LEU A 261 32.17 -14.35 31.74
N MET A 262 31.15 -14.55 32.54
CA MET A 262 30.04 -13.61 32.66
C MET A 262 30.49 -12.20 33.09
N GLY A 263 31.59 -12.07 33.80
CA GLY A 263 32.17 -10.75 34.13
C GLY A 263 32.52 -9.93 32.89
N GLU A 264 33.10 -10.55 31.87
CA GLU A 264 33.44 -9.91 30.58
C GLU A 264 32.18 -9.60 29.78
N VAL A 265 31.22 -10.56 29.76
CA VAL A 265 29.94 -10.40 29.07
C VAL A 265 29.11 -9.24 29.65
N LEU A 266 29.15 -9.04 30.97
CA LEU A 266 28.46 -7.93 31.64
C LEU A 266 29.07 -6.56 31.26
N VAL A 267 30.39 -6.48 31.09
CA VAL A 267 31.06 -5.25 30.63
C VAL A 267 30.61 -4.93 29.19
N GLU A 268 30.62 -5.92 28.30
CA GLU A 268 30.18 -5.76 26.88
C GLU A 268 28.70 -5.36 26.81
N MET A 269 27.84 -6.01 27.58
CA MET A 269 26.43 -5.72 27.65
C MET A 269 26.16 -4.28 28.08
N SER A 270 26.87 -3.82 29.11
CA SER A 270 26.78 -2.44 29.62
C SER A 270 27.31 -1.42 28.62
N ALA A 271 28.43 -1.72 27.95
CA ALA A 271 29.04 -0.81 26.98
C ALA A 271 28.16 -0.58 25.73
N LYS A 272 27.44 -1.61 25.26
CA LYS A 272 26.58 -1.53 24.06
C LYS A 272 25.14 -1.09 24.36
N GLY A 273 24.67 -1.23 25.59
CA GLY A 273 23.37 -0.69 26.06
C GLY A 273 22.15 -1.27 25.38
N LEU A 274 22.21 -2.54 24.91
CA LEU A 274 21.08 -3.23 24.26
C LEU A 274 20.32 -4.18 25.18
N GLY A 275 20.77 -4.31 26.47
CA GLY A 275 20.19 -5.26 27.42
C GLY A 275 20.35 -6.75 27.00
N CYS A 276 21.22 -7.02 26.05
CA CYS A 276 21.53 -8.39 25.61
C CYS A 276 22.94 -8.49 25.00
N VAL A 277 23.48 -9.71 24.95
CA VAL A 277 24.74 -10.05 24.27
C VAL A 277 24.56 -11.35 23.50
N ALA A 278 24.93 -11.35 22.22
CA ALA A 278 24.94 -12.56 21.41
C ALA A 278 26.20 -13.40 21.70
N VAL A 279 26.04 -14.69 21.90
CA VAL A 279 27.12 -15.62 22.14
C VAL A 279 27.43 -16.37 20.84
N LEU A 280 28.70 -16.35 20.42
CA LEU A 280 29.17 -16.97 19.20
C LEU A 280 29.87 -18.29 19.52
N ASP A 281 29.68 -19.28 18.68
CA ASP A 281 30.48 -20.53 18.68
C ASP A 281 31.88 -20.31 18.07
N GLY A 282 32.66 -21.40 17.96
CA GLY A 282 34.00 -21.39 17.39
C GLY A 282 34.06 -20.94 15.92
N ASP A 283 32.98 -21.12 15.17
CA ASP A 283 32.86 -20.77 13.76
C ASP A 283 32.25 -19.35 13.55
N GLY A 284 31.96 -18.64 14.63
CA GLY A 284 31.35 -17.29 14.62
C GLY A 284 29.87 -17.31 14.33
N ARG A 285 29.19 -18.44 14.52
CA ARG A 285 27.75 -18.56 14.41
C ARG A 285 27.07 -18.26 15.74
N LEU A 286 25.80 -17.86 15.69
CA LEU A 286 25.02 -17.57 16.88
C LEU A 286 24.68 -18.85 17.65
N ALA A 287 25.33 -19.05 18.81
CA ALA A 287 25.11 -20.18 19.71
C ALA A 287 24.00 -19.90 20.74
N GLY A 288 23.85 -18.64 21.15
CA GLY A 288 22.86 -18.23 22.14
C GLY A 288 22.85 -16.74 22.37
N ILE A 289 22.05 -16.32 23.34
CA ILE A 289 21.92 -14.92 23.79
C ILE A 289 21.86 -14.86 25.32
N VAL A 290 22.49 -13.88 25.91
CA VAL A 290 22.28 -13.50 27.31
C VAL A 290 21.51 -12.20 27.34
N THR A 291 20.47 -12.12 28.16
CA THR A 291 19.62 -10.95 28.31
C THR A 291 19.55 -10.50 29.78
N ASP A 292 19.08 -9.29 30.05
CA ASP A 292 18.78 -8.81 31.41
C ASP A 292 17.86 -9.79 32.18
N GLY A 293 16.97 -10.49 31.47
CA GLY A 293 16.11 -11.53 32.02
C GLY A 293 16.90 -12.73 32.51
N ASP A 294 17.93 -13.14 31.73
CA ASP A 294 18.81 -14.26 32.10
C ASP A 294 19.65 -13.89 33.34
N LEU A 295 20.18 -12.67 33.39
CA LEU A 295 20.92 -12.17 34.57
C LEU A 295 20.06 -12.24 35.83
N ARG A 296 18.82 -11.77 35.78
CA ARG A 296 17.92 -11.81 36.92
C ARG A 296 17.58 -13.23 37.39
N ARG A 297 17.46 -14.18 36.45
CA ARG A 297 17.18 -15.59 36.78
C ARG A 297 18.37 -16.31 37.42
N HIS A 298 19.59 -15.89 37.08
CA HIS A 298 20.82 -16.54 37.52
C HIS A 298 21.63 -15.70 38.51
N MET A 299 21.00 -14.66 39.09
CA MET A 299 21.68 -13.76 40.03
C MET A 299 22.21 -14.54 41.25
N ALA A 300 23.52 -14.59 41.38
CA ALA A 300 24.25 -15.20 42.50
C ALA A 300 25.64 -14.56 42.61
N ASN A 301 26.29 -14.68 43.77
CA ASN A 301 27.58 -14.07 44.08
C ASN A 301 28.70 -14.55 43.12
N ASP A 302 28.58 -15.77 42.58
CA ASP A 302 29.52 -16.40 41.66
C ASP A 302 29.24 -16.10 40.18
N LEU A 303 28.15 -15.36 39.84
CA LEU A 303 27.75 -15.08 38.47
C LEU A 303 28.91 -14.57 37.60
N PRO A 304 29.76 -13.62 38.01
CA PRO A 304 30.85 -13.11 37.16
C PRO A 304 31.87 -14.19 36.75
N SER A 305 32.03 -15.25 37.59
CA SER A 305 32.99 -16.33 37.36
C SER A 305 32.42 -17.48 36.55
N ARG A 306 31.14 -17.48 36.25
CA ARG A 306 30.48 -18.57 35.51
C ARG A 306 30.70 -18.39 34.01
N PRO A 307 30.88 -19.49 33.25
CA PRO A 307 30.97 -19.43 31.79
C PRO A 307 29.58 -19.02 31.21
N VAL A 308 29.61 -18.20 30.15
CA VAL A 308 28.40 -17.68 29.48
C VAL A 308 27.47 -18.78 29.00
N ASP A 309 28.03 -19.93 28.61
CA ASP A 309 27.31 -21.12 28.12
C ASP A 309 26.36 -21.73 29.16
N ALA A 310 26.63 -21.52 30.44
CA ALA A 310 25.77 -21.97 31.54
C ALA A 310 24.58 -21.03 31.82
N ILE A 311 24.63 -19.81 31.26
CA ILE A 311 23.64 -18.74 31.53
C ILE A 311 22.82 -18.44 30.28
N MET A 312 23.43 -18.51 29.09
CA MET A 312 22.78 -18.12 27.83
C MET A 312 21.52 -18.90 27.51
N SER A 313 20.54 -18.26 26.96
CA SER A 313 19.41 -18.88 26.30
C SER A 313 19.85 -19.37 24.90
N ARG A 314 19.73 -20.69 24.66
CA ARG A 314 20.00 -21.30 23.35
C ARG A 314 18.81 -21.09 22.42
N SER A 315 19.04 -21.00 21.12
CA SER A 315 18.01 -20.78 20.09
C SER A 315 17.19 -19.49 20.31
N PRO A 316 17.85 -18.32 20.37
CA PRO A 316 17.17 -17.05 20.51
C PRO A 316 16.27 -16.76 19.31
N LYS A 317 15.26 -15.92 19.50
CA LYS A 317 14.48 -15.37 18.37
C LYS A 317 15.38 -14.46 17.55
N THR A 318 15.39 -14.69 16.25
CA THR A 318 16.19 -13.92 15.28
C THR A 318 15.32 -13.39 14.16
N ILE A 319 15.85 -12.44 13.40
CA ILE A 319 15.23 -11.89 12.21
C ILE A 319 16.30 -11.75 11.11
N ARG A 320 15.89 -11.78 9.84
CA ARG A 320 16.81 -11.59 8.73
C ARG A 320 16.92 -10.11 8.37
N PRO A 321 18.05 -9.65 7.79
CA PRO A 321 18.26 -8.25 7.41
C PRO A 321 17.30 -7.78 6.31
N ASP A 322 16.80 -8.68 5.47
CA ASP A 322 15.87 -8.41 4.36
C ASP A 322 14.39 -8.45 4.75
N GLN A 323 14.05 -8.73 6.02
CA GLN A 323 12.69 -8.67 6.51
C GLN A 323 12.27 -7.22 6.85
N MET A 324 10.96 -7.00 6.89
CA MET A 324 10.39 -5.67 7.18
C MET A 324 10.53 -5.31 8.66
N VAL A 325 10.71 -4.03 8.95
CA VAL A 325 10.74 -3.50 10.33
C VAL A 325 9.43 -3.74 11.06
N SER A 326 8.30 -3.72 10.36
CA SER A 326 6.98 -4.08 10.91
C SER A 326 6.93 -5.53 11.42
N GLU A 327 7.65 -6.44 10.79
CA GLU A 327 7.76 -7.82 11.24
C GLU A 327 8.65 -7.95 12.48
N ALA A 328 9.74 -7.18 12.55
CA ALA A 328 10.57 -7.07 13.74
C ALA A 328 9.73 -6.61 14.94
N LEU A 329 8.91 -5.55 14.77
CA LEU A 329 8.01 -5.06 15.81
C LEU A 329 7.00 -6.13 16.26
N ARG A 330 6.40 -6.85 15.30
CA ARG A 330 5.47 -7.95 15.59
C ARG A 330 6.15 -9.06 16.41
N LEU A 331 7.37 -9.45 16.04
CA LEU A 331 8.14 -10.47 16.77
C LEU A 331 8.48 -10.02 18.19
N LEU A 332 8.95 -8.77 18.37
CA LEU A 332 9.26 -8.20 19.69
C LEU A 332 8.03 -8.23 20.59
N ASN A 333 6.88 -7.76 20.08
CA ASN A 333 5.63 -7.71 20.85
C ASN A 333 5.09 -9.11 21.19
N THR A 334 5.07 -10.02 20.20
CA THR A 334 4.55 -11.38 20.39
C THR A 334 5.41 -12.19 21.35
N ALA A 335 6.74 -12.07 21.24
CA ALA A 335 7.68 -12.77 22.10
C ALA A 335 7.91 -12.06 23.45
N LYS A 336 7.36 -10.83 23.62
CA LYS A 336 7.55 -9.97 24.81
C LYS A 336 9.02 -9.73 25.13
N ILE A 337 9.82 -9.44 24.09
CA ILE A 337 11.26 -9.15 24.18
C ILE A 337 11.54 -7.74 23.67
N THR A 338 12.68 -7.16 24.05
CA THR A 338 13.05 -5.78 23.70
C THR A 338 14.07 -5.69 22.59
N ALA A 339 14.78 -6.78 22.30
CA ALA A 339 15.83 -6.84 21.27
C ALA A 339 15.74 -8.14 20.48
N LEU A 340 16.18 -8.08 19.21
CA LEU A 340 16.33 -9.21 18.29
C LEU A 340 17.73 -9.19 17.70
N MET A 341 18.37 -10.36 17.60
CA MET A 341 19.56 -10.52 16.77
C MET A 341 19.15 -10.64 15.31
N VAL A 342 19.82 -9.86 14.47
CA VAL A 342 19.70 -9.97 13.01
C VAL A 342 20.75 -10.94 12.52
N VAL A 343 20.30 -12.02 11.86
CA VAL A 343 21.16 -13.14 11.48
C VAL A 343 21.07 -13.39 9.98
N GLU A 344 22.23 -13.58 9.37
CA GLU A 344 22.38 -14.01 7.99
C GLU A 344 23.36 -15.20 7.95
N ASP A 345 22.97 -16.29 7.31
CA ASP A 345 23.73 -17.56 7.22
C ASP A 345 24.22 -18.11 8.58
N GLY A 346 23.40 -17.90 9.63
CA GLY A 346 23.69 -18.34 10.98
C GLY A 346 24.63 -17.42 11.76
N ARG A 347 25.11 -16.32 11.18
CA ARG A 347 25.99 -15.33 11.81
C ARG A 347 25.22 -14.08 12.19
N PRO A 348 25.41 -13.50 13.38
CA PRO A 348 24.83 -12.22 13.71
C PRO A 348 25.51 -11.09 12.92
N VAL A 349 24.69 -10.39 12.10
CA VAL A 349 25.12 -9.26 11.28
C VAL A 349 24.59 -7.93 11.83
N GLY A 350 23.64 -7.99 12.76
CA GLY A 350 23.03 -6.82 13.38
C GLY A 350 22.24 -7.15 14.63
N ALA A 351 21.78 -6.11 15.30
CA ALA A 351 20.80 -6.16 16.38
C ALA A 351 19.79 -5.03 16.23
N ILE A 352 18.56 -5.26 16.60
CA ILE A 352 17.51 -4.26 16.57
C ILE A 352 16.84 -4.21 17.94
N HIS A 353 16.72 -3.01 18.51
CA HIS A 353 16.06 -2.78 19.77
C HIS A 353 14.72 -2.06 19.54
N ILE A 354 13.75 -2.27 20.41
CA ILE A 354 12.42 -1.65 20.28
C ILE A 354 12.51 -0.11 20.18
N HIS A 355 13.47 0.51 20.87
CA HIS A 355 13.68 1.96 20.77
C HIS A 355 14.17 2.40 19.41
N ASP A 356 14.94 1.58 18.68
CA ASP A 356 15.37 1.90 17.32
C ASP A 356 14.14 1.96 16.38
N LEU A 357 13.13 1.09 16.62
CA LEU A 357 11.86 1.10 15.88
C LEU A 357 11.00 2.31 16.21
N LEU A 358 10.96 2.72 17.49
CA LEU A 358 10.26 3.92 17.91
C LEU A 358 10.86 5.18 17.28
N HIS A 359 12.18 5.29 17.24
CA HIS A 359 12.87 6.42 16.61
C HIS A 359 12.58 6.58 15.12
N VAL A 360 12.36 5.48 14.41
CA VAL A 360 12.00 5.55 12.98
C VAL A 360 10.49 5.67 12.72
N GLY A 361 9.69 5.78 13.76
CA GLY A 361 8.25 6.06 13.67
C GLY A 361 7.38 4.85 13.30
N VAL A 362 7.82 3.62 13.63
CA VAL A 362 7.10 2.37 13.30
C VAL A 362 6.07 2.00 14.38
N ALA A 363 6.15 2.57 15.58
CA ALA A 363 5.25 2.31 16.71
C ALA A 363 4.54 3.57 17.19
#